data_90aac7e16edbdd3f2293d0072cfba584
#
_entry.id   90aac7e16edbdd3f2293d0072cfba584
#
_cell.length_a   1.000
_cell.length_b   1.000
_cell.length_c   1.000
_cell.angle_alpha   90.00
_cell.angle_beta   90.00
_cell.angle_gamma   90.00
#
_symmetry.space_group_name_H-M   'P 1'
#
loop_
_entity.id
_entity.type
_entity.pdbx_description
1 polymer ?
#
loop_
_entity_poly.entity_id
_entity_poly.type
_entity_poly.pdbx_seq_one_letter_code
_entity_poly.pdbx_strand_id
1 'polypeptide(L)'
;MSVLSIENLSGGYGEADILHEVSLEIDTGEIVVVIGPNGAGKSTAMKAVFGLLRLSGGSVHLAGEEITNMDPAQVVNRGVCYVPQTNNVFPTLTVQENLEMGAYIRKDDFRPRLMEIYKMFPPLAEKKKQAAGELSGGQRQMVAMGKALML
;
A
#
# COMPACT_ATOMS: atom_id res chain seq x y z
N MET A 1 -13.16 -12.00 11.48
CA MET A 1 -13.91 -10.76 11.21
C MET A 1 -13.22 -10.05 10.06
N SER A 2 -13.91 -9.89 8.95
CA SER A 2 -13.35 -9.33 7.72
C SER A 2 -12.90 -7.88 7.92
N VAL A 3 -11.65 -7.61 7.56
CA VAL A 3 -11.10 -6.24 7.54
C VAL A 3 -11.22 -5.61 6.17
N LEU A 4 -11.16 -6.40 5.10
CA LEU A 4 -11.37 -5.96 3.72
C LEU A 4 -12.28 -6.96 3.01
N SER A 5 -13.36 -6.49 2.42
CA SER A 5 -14.24 -7.26 1.54
C SER A 5 -14.34 -6.59 0.18
N ILE A 6 -14.18 -7.38 -0.86
CA ILE A 6 -14.32 -7.00 -2.27
C ILE A 6 -15.39 -7.89 -2.86
N GLU A 7 -16.43 -7.29 -3.42
CA GLU A 7 -17.59 -8.04 -3.96
C GLU A 7 -17.83 -7.67 -5.42
N ASN A 8 -17.73 -8.67 -6.31
CA ASN A 8 -18.02 -8.57 -7.74
C ASN A 8 -17.37 -7.38 -8.44
N LEU A 9 -16.11 -7.08 -8.06
CA LEU A 9 -15.37 -5.92 -8.51
C LEU A 9 -15.14 -5.97 -10.02
N SER A 10 -15.63 -4.97 -10.73
CA SER A 10 -15.41 -4.78 -12.16
C SER A 10 -14.89 -3.38 -12.43
N GLY A 11 -13.97 -3.26 -13.39
CA GLY A 11 -13.36 -1.98 -13.74
C GLY A 11 -12.00 -2.13 -14.42
N GLY A 12 -11.46 -1.01 -14.86
CA GLY A 12 -10.20 -1.01 -15.61
C GLY A 12 -9.69 0.40 -15.91
N TYR A 13 -8.98 0.53 -17.02
CA TYR A 13 -8.43 1.78 -17.48
C TYR A 13 -9.21 2.30 -18.69
N GLY A 14 -9.79 3.49 -18.57
CA GLY A 14 -10.61 4.09 -19.60
C GLY A 14 -11.92 3.32 -19.84
N GLU A 15 -12.16 2.90 -21.09
CA GLU A 15 -13.38 2.18 -21.47
C GLU A 15 -13.26 0.64 -21.34
N ALA A 16 -12.05 0.12 -21.06
CA ALA A 16 -11.81 -1.31 -21.00
C ALA A 16 -11.76 -1.81 -19.56
N ASP A 17 -12.69 -2.68 -19.19
CA ASP A 17 -12.65 -3.40 -17.92
C ASP A 17 -11.57 -4.51 -17.99
N ILE A 18 -10.71 -4.54 -16.99
CA ILE A 18 -9.68 -5.58 -16.78
C ILE A 18 -10.11 -6.53 -15.68
N LEU A 19 -10.86 -6.01 -14.71
CA LEU A 19 -11.45 -6.78 -13.64
C LEU A 19 -12.88 -7.14 -13.99
N HIS A 20 -13.23 -8.41 -13.81
CA HIS A 20 -14.55 -8.94 -14.08
C HIS A 20 -15.03 -9.73 -12.87
N GLU A 21 -15.96 -9.17 -12.11
CA GLU A 21 -16.62 -9.81 -10.95
C GLU A 21 -15.66 -10.43 -9.94
N VAL A 22 -14.52 -9.76 -9.67
CA VAL A 22 -13.52 -10.22 -8.70
C VAL A 22 -14.05 -10.06 -7.29
N SER A 23 -14.02 -11.15 -6.52
CA SER A 23 -14.39 -11.14 -5.10
C SER A 23 -13.25 -11.69 -4.25
N LEU A 24 -13.01 -11.06 -3.10
CA LEU A 24 -11.95 -11.41 -2.15
C LEU A 24 -12.36 -10.93 -0.76
N GLU A 25 -12.03 -11.72 0.25
CA GLU A 25 -12.21 -11.35 1.64
C GLU A 25 -10.88 -11.53 2.39
N ILE A 26 -10.55 -10.62 3.29
CA ILE A 26 -9.35 -10.66 4.12
C ILE A 26 -9.76 -10.43 5.57
N ASP A 27 -9.41 -11.37 6.44
CA ASP A 27 -9.66 -11.26 7.87
C ASP A 27 -8.56 -10.48 8.61
N THR A 28 -8.91 -9.98 9.78
CA THR A 28 -7.95 -9.27 10.64
C THR A 28 -6.77 -10.17 11.00
N GLY A 29 -5.55 -9.67 10.79
CA GLY A 29 -4.31 -10.40 11.06
C GLY A 29 -3.91 -11.40 9.99
N GLU A 30 -4.63 -11.47 8.88
CA GLU A 30 -4.35 -12.37 7.77
C GLU A 30 -3.36 -11.75 6.77
N ILE A 31 -2.55 -12.59 6.13
CA ILE A 31 -1.71 -12.23 4.98
C ILE A 31 -2.22 -13.01 3.78
N VAL A 32 -2.77 -12.29 2.80
CA VAL A 32 -3.28 -12.89 1.56
C VAL A 32 -2.29 -12.68 0.42
N VAL A 33 -2.02 -13.74 -0.32
CA VAL A 33 -1.14 -13.72 -1.50
C VAL A 33 -1.97 -13.93 -2.77
N VAL A 34 -1.95 -12.93 -3.66
CA VAL A 34 -2.60 -13.01 -4.97
C VAL A 34 -1.60 -13.49 -6.01
N ILE A 35 -1.82 -14.67 -6.56
CA ILE A 35 -0.97 -15.30 -7.57
C ILE A 35 -1.66 -15.34 -8.94
N GLY A 36 -0.87 -15.36 -10.00
CA GLY A 36 -1.37 -15.46 -11.38
C GLY A 36 -0.34 -14.94 -12.38
N PRO A 37 -0.55 -15.19 -13.68
CA PRO A 37 0.34 -14.73 -14.73
C PRO A 37 0.41 -13.20 -14.82
N ASN A 38 1.41 -12.68 -15.57
CA ASN A 38 1.46 -11.27 -15.89
C ASN A 38 0.24 -10.89 -16.76
N GLY A 39 -0.36 -9.76 -16.46
CA GLY A 39 -1.59 -9.31 -17.13
C GLY A 39 -2.90 -9.85 -16.54
N ALA A 40 -2.87 -10.72 -15.52
CA ALA A 40 -4.09 -11.27 -14.89
C ALA A 40 -4.90 -10.26 -14.03
N GLY A 41 -4.54 -8.98 -14.00
CA GLY A 41 -5.28 -7.97 -13.24
C GLY A 41 -4.90 -7.82 -11.76
N LYS A 42 -3.89 -8.54 -11.26
CA LYS A 42 -3.48 -8.48 -9.83
C LYS A 42 -3.22 -7.06 -9.31
N SER A 43 -2.35 -6.32 -10.01
CA SER A 43 -2.04 -4.93 -9.65
C SER A 43 -3.21 -3.97 -9.91
N THR A 44 -4.07 -4.30 -10.86
CA THR A 44 -5.28 -3.55 -11.18
C THR A 44 -6.27 -3.66 -10.03
N ALA A 45 -6.48 -4.86 -9.47
CA ALA A 45 -7.33 -5.07 -8.30
C ALA A 45 -6.85 -4.27 -7.08
N MET A 46 -5.55 -4.30 -6.79
CA MET A 46 -4.97 -3.52 -5.69
C MET A 46 -5.13 -2.01 -5.89
N LYS A 47 -4.92 -1.53 -7.13
CA LYS A 47 -5.13 -0.11 -7.46
C LYS A 47 -6.60 0.29 -7.37
N ALA A 48 -7.52 -0.61 -7.72
CA ALA A 48 -8.95 -0.39 -7.61
C ALA A 48 -9.39 -0.22 -6.15
N VAL A 49 -8.93 -1.10 -5.26
CA VAL A 49 -9.16 -1.00 -3.81
C VAL A 49 -8.65 0.32 -3.25
N PHE A 50 -7.49 0.77 -3.72
CA PHE A 50 -6.86 2.01 -3.27
C PHE A 50 -7.46 3.28 -3.92
N GLY A 51 -8.45 3.16 -4.78
CA GLY A 51 -9.09 4.30 -5.46
C GLY A 51 -8.25 4.93 -6.58
N LEU A 52 -7.22 4.23 -7.09
CA LEU A 52 -6.37 4.71 -8.18
C LEU A 52 -6.95 4.45 -9.58
N LEU A 53 -8.04 3.74 -9.66
CA LEU A 53 -8.81 3.57 -10.89
C LEU A 53 -10.31 3.50 -10.53
N ARG A 54 -11.15 3.87 -11.50
CA ARG A 54 -12.59 3.89 -11.30
C ARG A 54 -13.19 2.52 -11.57
N LEU A 55 -14.01 2.07 -10.64
CA LEU A 55 -14.79 0.85 -10.74
C LEU A 55 -16.09 1.13 -11.48
N SER A 56 -16.44 0.23 -12.41
CA SER A 56 -17.71 0.22 -13.14
C SER A 56 -18.78 -0.59 -12.42
N GLY A 57 -18.39 -1.52 -11.54
CA GLY A 57 -19.29 -2.37 -10.76
C GLY A 57 -18.65 -3.00 -9.54
N GLY A 58 -19.45 -3.54 -8.67
CA GLY A 58 -19.06 -4.14 -7.41
C GLY A 58 -18.82 -3.14 -6.29
N SER A 59 -18.38 -3.62 -5.15
CA SER A 59 -18.14 -2.80 -3.96
C SER A 59 -16.88 -3.22 -3.21
N VAL A 60 -16.28 -2.27 -2.48
CA VAL A 60 -15.15 -2.48 -1.59
C VAL A 60 -15.53 -1.96 -0.21
N HIS A 61 -15.38 -2.80 0.81
CA HIS A 61 -15.63 -2.44 2.21
C HIS A 61 -14.38 -2.64 3.05
N LEU A 62 -14.06 -1.65 3.87
CA LEU A 62 -12.98 -1.69 4.85
C LEU A 62 -13.59 -1.60 6.26
N ALA A 63 -13.37 -2.63 7.07
CA ALA A 63 -13.92 -2.73 8.42
C ALA A 63 -15.46 -2.45 8.46
N GLY A 64 -16.20 -2.86 7.43
CA GLY A 64 -17.63 -2.65 7.27
C GLY A 64 -18.05 -1.30 6.68
N GLU A 65 -17.11 -0.37 6.46
CA GLU A 65 -17.37 0.91 5.79
C GLU A 65 -17.14 0.78 4.28
N GLU A 66 -18.06 1.23 3.45
CA GLU A 66 -17.87 1.24 2.00
C GLU A 66 -16.85 2.31 1.57
N ILE A 67 -15.84 1.87 0.81
CA ILE A 67 -14.79 2.72 0.26
C ILE A 67 -14.73 2.68 -1.28
N THR A 68 -15.75 2.18 -1.93
CA THR A 68 -15.85 2.06 -3.40
C THR A 68 -15.65 3.41 -4.08
N ASN A 69 -14.72 3.48 -5.04
CA ASN A 69 -14.39 4.71 -5.77
C ASN A 69 -14.02 5.92 -4.87
N MET A 70 -13.61 5.67 -3.64
CA MET A 70 -13.17 6.71 -2.71
C MET A 70 -11.85 7.32 -3.18
N ASP A 71 -11.64 8.60 -2.91
CA ASP A 71 -10.36 9.29 -3.19
C ASP A 71 -9.22 8.63 -2.42
N PRO A 72 -8.04 8.37 -3.07
CA PRO A 72 -6.89 7.73 -2.43
C PRO A 72 -6.45 8.37 -1.11
N ALA A 73 -6.52 9.70 -1.00
CA ALA A 73 -6.16 10.39 0.24
C ALA A 73 -7.12 10.03 1.39
N GLN A 74 -8.39 9.82 1.09
CA GLN A 74 -9.38 9.37 2.08
C GLN A 74 -9.17 7.90 2.46
N VAL A 75 -8.78 7.05 1.48
CA VAL A 75 -8.43 5.64 1.72
C VAL A 75 -7.22 5.53 2.65
N VAL A 76 -6.17 6.33 2.41
CA VAL A 76 -4.99 6.41 3.28
C VAL A 76 -5.37 6.83 4.71
N ASN A 77 -6.24 7.82 4.87
CA ASN A 77 -6.70 8.25 6.19
C ASN A 77 -7.46 7.18 6.97
N ARG A 78 -7.92 6.11 6.31
CA ARG A 78 -8.54 4.93 6.92
C ARG A 78 -7.55 3.80 7.23
N GLY A 79 -6.25 4.05 7.03
CA GLY A 79 -5.18 3.10 7.35
C GLY A 79 -4.82 2.11 6.24
N VAL A 80 -5.28 2.33 5.01
CA VAL A 80 -4.87 1.52 3.86
C VAL A 80 -3.68 2.17 3.17
N CYS A 81 -2.60 1.39 2.96
CA CYS A 81 -1.44 1.81 2.21
C CYS A 81 -1.27 0.98 0.94
N TYR A 82 -0.81 1.62 -0.13
CA TYR A 82 -0.40 0.97 -1.36
C TYR A 82 1.09 1.17 -1.60
N VAL A 83 1.84 0.07 -1.73
CA VAL A 83 3.27 0.08 -2.07
C VAL A 83 3.42 -0.33 -3.53
N PRO A 84 3.76 0.61 -4.44
CA PRO A 84 3.98 0.30 -5.85
C PRO A 84 5.20 -0.62 -6.03
N GLN A 85 5.22 -1.38 -7.13
CA GLN A 85 6.36 -2.23 -7.48
C GLN A 85 7.61 -1.41 -7.84
N THR A 86 7.44 -0.25 -8.45
CA THR A 86 8.51 0.66 -8.89
C THR A 86 8.25 2.08 -8.37
N ASN A 87 9.30 2.91 -8.36
CA ASN A 87 9.21 4.32 -7.90
C ASN A 87 8.60 4.47 -6.50
N ASN A 88 8.92 3.52 -5.62
CA ASN A 88 8.33 3.40 -4.29
C ASN A 88 9.13 4.12 -3.19
N VAL A 89 10.28 4.71 -3.53
CA VAL A 89 11.12 5.52 -2.63
C VAL A 89 11.49 6.84 -3.30
N PHE A 90 11.84 7.83 -2.48
CA PHE A 90 12.45 9.09 -2.92
C PHE A 90 13.98 8.89 -2.96
N PRO A 91 14.60 8.74 -4.15
CA PRO A 91 15.99 8.30 -4.24
C PRO A 91 17.01 9.31 -3.69
N THR A 92 16.69 10.59 -3.70
CA THR A 92 17.53 11.67 -3.21
C THR A 92 17.43 11.89 -1.70
N LEU A 93 16.39 11.40 -1.06
CA LEU A 93 16.21 11.45 0.38
C LEU A 93 16.92 10.27 1.05
N THR A 94 17.36 10.46 2.28
CA THR A 94 17.90 9.40 3.11
C THR A 94 16.84 8.34 3.44
N VAL A 95 17.29 7.18 3.93
CA VAL A 95 16.39 6.13 4.43
C VAL A 95 15.45 6.69 5.50
N GLN A 96 15.99 7.44 6.47
CA GLN A 96 15.19 8.02 7.54
C GLN A 96 14.16 9.01 7.02
N GLU A 97 14.54 9.94 6.16
CA GLU A 97 13.60 10.91 5.55
C GLU A 97 12.52 10.21 4.74
N ASN A 98 12.85 9.14 4.00
CA ASN A 98 11.84 8.33 3.33
C ASN A 98 10.83 7.73 4.31
N LEU A 99 11.28 7.19 5.45
CA LEU A 99 10.39 6.65 6.47
C LEU A 99 9.51 7.75 7.09
N GLU A 100 10.10 8.89 7.43
CA GLU A 100 9.39 10.06 7.99
C GLU A 100 8.30 10.58 7.05
N MET A 101 8.52 10.52 5.73
CA MET A 101 7.48 10.83 4.73
C MET A 101 6.24 9.93 4.84
N GLY A 102 6.41 8.69 5.31
CA GLY A 102 5.28 7.78 5.58
C GLY A 102 4.40 8.24 6.75
N ALA A 103 4.97 9.01 7.67
CA ALA A 103 4.25 9.55 8.82
C ALA A 103 3.58 10.92 8.56
N TYR A 104 3.57 11.40 7.30
CA TYR A 104 3.14 12.77 6.94
C TYR A 104 1.74 13.15 7.44
N ILE A 105 0.80 12.21 7.43
CA ILE A 105 -0.57 12.47 7.88
C ILE A 105 -0.77 12.30 9.39
N ARG A 106 0.21 11.76 10.11
CA ARG A 106 0.15 11.57 11.58
C ARG A 106 0.23 12.91 12.29
N LYS A 107 -0.49 13.01 13.39
CA LYS A 107 -0.48 14.19 14.28
C LYS A 107 0.20 13.90 15.62
N ASP A 108 0.52 12.65 15.88
CA ASP A 108 1.21 12.17 17.07
C ASP A 108 2.72 12.10 16.88
N ASP A 109 3.46 11.78 17.94
CA ASP A 109 4.90 11.53 17.84
C ASP A 109 5.18 10.20 17.12
N PHE A 110 5.70 10.27 15.91
CA PHE A 110 6.01 9.10 15.09
C PHE A 110 7.31 8.38 15.49
N ARG A 111 8.15 8.96 16.35
CA ARG A 111 9.46 8.38 16.73
C ARG A 111 9.37 6.98 17.32
N PRO A 112 8.41 6.64 18.19
CA PRO A 112 8.26 5.26 18.63
C PRO A 112 8.02 4.30 17.46
N ARG A 113 7.17 4.68 16.50
CA ARG A 113 6.88 3.87 15.31
C ARG A 113 8.12 3.69 14.43
N LEU A 114 8.90 4.75 14.23
CA LEU A 114 10.16 4.69 13.50
C LEU A 114 11.13 3.69 14.14
N MET A 115 11.21 3.65 15.46
CA MET A 115 12.05 2.67 16.18
C MET A 115 11.55 1.23 16.00
N GLU A 116 10.25 1.01 15.92
CA GLU A 116 9.68 -0.31 15.58
C GLU A 116 10.06 -0.75 14.16
N ILE A 117 9.99 0.17 13.19
CA ILE A 117 10.40 -0.10 11.82
C ILE A 117 11.89 -0.48 11.77
N TYR A 118 12.75 0.22 12.50
CA TYR A 118 14.17 -0.13 12.58
C TYR A 118 14.43 -1.50 13.25
N LYS A 119 13.62 -1.90 14.22
CA LYS A 119 13.67 -3.24 14.79
C LYS A 119 13.21 -4.31 13.80
N MET A 120 12.19 -4.02 13.00
CA MET A 120 11.65 -4.90 11.97
C MET A 120 12.62 -5.05 10.78
N PHE A 121 13.30 -3.98 10.41
CA PHE A 121 14.24 -3.91 9.30
C PHE A 121 15.62 -3.37 9.76
N PRO A 122 16.44 -4.15 10.49
CA PRO A 122 17.72 -3.69 11.03
C PRO A 122 18.65 -3.03 10.00
N PRO A 123 18.75 -3.51 8.72
CA PRO A 123 19.59 -2.85 7.72
C PRO A 123 19.21 -1.39 7.45
N LEU A 124 17.97 -0.98 7.70
CA LEU A 124 17.55 0.40 7.53
C LEU A 124 18.07 1.30 8.67
N ALA A 125 18.17 0.76 9.89
CA ALA A 125 18.77 1.48 11.02
C ALA A 125 20.23 1.79 10.78
N GLU A 126 21.00 0.82 10.25
CA GLU A 126 22.43 0.96 9.93
C GLU A 126 22.65 2.01 8.84
N LYS A 127 21.75 2.07 7.86
CA LYS A 127 21.83 2.94 6.68
C LYS A 127 20.95 4.18 6.74
N LYS A 128 20.47 4.56 7.93
CA LYS A 128 19.46 5.63 8.09
C LYS A 128 19.83 6.96 7.46
N LYS A 129 21.13 7.28 7.35
CA LYS A 129 21.67 8.50 6.75
C LYS A 129 22.06 8.36 5.28
N GLN A 130 21.98 7.15 4.70
CA GLN A 130 22.32 6.89 3.30
C GLN A 130 21.15 7.28 2.40
N ALA A 131 21.43 7.83 1.22
CA ALA A 131 20.40 8.12 0.22
C ALA A 131 19.74 6.82 -0.27
N ALA A 132 18.42 6.81 -0.35
CA ALA A 132 17.67 5.60 -0.73
C ALA A 132 17.99 5.11 -2.16
N GLY A 133 18.41 6.02 -3.04
CA GLY A 133 18.84 5.68 -4.40
C GLY A 133 20.10 4.79 -4.46
N GLU A 134 20.96 4.83 -3.43
CA GLU A 134 22.20 4.05 -3.34
C GLU A 134 21.98 2.63 -2.78
N LEU A 135 20.77 2.32 -2.33
CA LEU A 135 20.44 1.04 -1.75
C LEU A 135 20.26 -0.04 -2.83
N SER A 136 20.45 -1.31 -2.44
CA SER A 136 20.05 -2.43 -3.28
C SER A 136 18.54 -2.46 -3.52
N GLY A 137 18.09 -3.18 -4.56
CA GLY A 137 16.65 -3.32 -4.85
C GLY A 137 15.83 -3.83 -3.66
N GLY A 138 16.34 -4.87 -2.97
CA GLY A 138 15.69 -5.42 -1.78
C GLY A 138 15.63 -4.42 -0.62
N GLN A 139 16.71 -3.65 -0.41
CA GLN A 139 16.73 -2.61 0.64
C GLN A 139 15.77 -1.46 0.32
N ARG A 140 15.66 -1.05 -0.95
CA ARG A 140 14.64 -0.07 -1.37
C ARG A 140 13.22 -0.58 -1.10
N GLN A 141 12.99 -1.89 -1.32
CA GLN A 141 11.70 -2.49 -1.00
C GLN A 141 11.40 -2.47 0.50
N MET A 142 12.42 -2.73 1.35
CA MET A 142 12.27 -2.58 2.81
C MET A 142 11.93 -1.14 3.21
N VAL A 143 12.56 -0.13 2.58
CA VAL A 143 12.23 1.29 2.81
C VAL A 143 10.78 1.57 2.41
N ALA A 144 10.33 1.09 1.25
CA ALA A 144 8.97 1.27 0.78
C ALA A 144 7.93 0.64 1.71
N MET A 145 8.19 -0.59 2.20
CA MET A 145 7.36 -1.25 3.20
C MET A 145 7.37 -0.50 4.53
N GLY A 146 8.57 -0.13 5.01
CA GLY A 146 8.71 0.66 6.23
C GLY A 146 7.96 1.98 6.16
N LYS A 147 8.05 2.70 5.04
CA LYS A 147 7.30 3.93 4.78
C LYS A 147 5.78 3.72 4.89
N ALA A 148 5.26 2.64 4.32
CA ALA A 148 3.84 2.30 4.42
C ALA A 148 3.42 1.97 5.87
N LEU A 149 4.29 1.28 6.61
CA LEU A 149 4.04 0.91 8.01
C LEU A 149 4.19 2.09 9.00
N MET A 150 4.70 3.24 8.57
CA MET A 150 4.74 4.46 9.38
C MET A 150 3.36 5.11 9.56
N LEU A 151 2.39 4.75 8.73
CA LEU A 151 1.00 5.19 8.83
C LEU A 151 0.31 4.61 10.08
#